data_f9fbf6ca1d30eaa555abc4c80abb1ee7
#
_entry.id   f9fbf6ca1d30eaa555abc4c80abb1ee7
#
_cell.length_a   1.000
_cell.length_b   1.000
_cell.length_c   1.000
_cell.angle_alpha   90.00
_cell.angle_beta   90.00
_cell.angle_gamma   90.00
#
_symmetry.space_group_name_H-M   'P 1'
#
loop_
_entity.id
_entity.type
_entity.pdbx_description
1 polymer ?
#
loop_
_entity_poly.entity_id
_entity_poly.type
_entity_poly.pdbx_seq_one_letter_code
_entity_poly.pdbx_strand_id
1 'polypeptide(L)'
;MTAFLLLDGLLHAQSVEDSYSGTYLMFDTQAIDNVDRYEIIRQNKDMFTTLYGEKSITDDKHPEKTFSDNWKKYGFQIDSDRISLISIAIYDPDSDAIFVGHTGLLIKYSAYYLFVEKIAFEQPYQATKVSNMDELLDILSLRPGYFGEEKEAGPFVYNNGDYVGTLKK
;
A
#
# COMPACT_ATOMS: atom_id res chain seq x y z
N MET A 1 -7.05 3.80 -2.10
CA MET A 1 -7.55 4.78 -3.12
C MET A 1 -6.81 6.11 -3.09
N THR A 2 -6.70 6.82 -1.95
CA THR A 2 -6.16 8.19 -1.91
C THR A 2 -4.73 8.32 -2.41
N ALA A 3 -3.80 7.46 -1.96
CA ALA A 3 -2.42 7.49 -2.43
C ALA A 3 -2.31 7.22 -3.93
N PHE A 4 -3.16 6.34 -4.47
CA PHE A 4 -3.21 6.05 -5.91
C PHE A 4 -3.60 7.30 -6.73
N LEU A 5 -4.62 8.05 -6.28
CA LEU A 5 -5.03 9.30 -6.92
C LEU A 5 -3.93 10.36 -6.90
N LEU A 6 -3.17 10.45 -5.80
CA LEU A 6 -2.06 11.40 -5.68
C LEU A 6 -0.83 11.02 -6.52
N LEU A 7 -0.78 9.77 -7.00
CA LEU A 7 0.26 9.26 -7.89
C LEU A 7 -0.16 9.24 -9.35
N ASP A 8 -1.30 9.87 -9.70
CA ASP A 8 -1.75 9.96 -11.08
C ASP A 8 -0.67 10.61 -11.97
N GLY A 9 -0.36 9.96 -13.09
CA GLY A 9 0.71 10.36 -13.99
C GLY A 9 2.15 10.08 -13.51
N LEU A 10 2.35 9.57 -12.28
CA LEU A 10 3.66 9.18 -11.75
C LEU A 10 3.81 7.66 -11.59
N LEU A 11 2.71 6.97 -11.25
CA LEU A 11 2.72 5.52 -11.06
C LEU A 11 2.50 4.82 -12.40
N HIS A 12 3.39 3.90 -12.73
CA HIS A 12 3.34 3.10 -13.95
C HIS A 12 3.51 1.62 -13.62
N ALA A 13 2.95 0.75 -14.48
CA ALA A 13 3.16 -0.69 -14.46
C ALA A 13 3.47 -1.17 -15.88
N GLN A 14 4.38 -2.15 -16.02
CA GLN A 14 4.68 -2.75 -17.32
C GLN A 14 3.56 -3.71 -17.79
N SER A 15 2.87 -4.31 -16.84
CA SER A 15 1.70 -5.17 -17.07
C SER A 15 0.76 -5.10 -15.86
N VAL A 16 -0.47 -5.54 -16.04
CA VAL A 16 -1.50 -5.63 -14.99
C VAL A 16 -2.23 -6.96 -15.11
N GLU A 17 -2.94 -7.35 -14.06
CA GLU A 17 -3.87 -8.49 -14.11
C GLU A 17 -5.13 -8.09 -14.88
N ASP A 18 -5.61 -8.95 -15.78
CA ASP A 18 -6.77 -8.66 -16.65
C ASP A 18 -8.10 -8.59 -15.88
N SER A 19 -8.17 -9.20 -14.69
CA SER A 19 -9.36 -9.17 -13.85
C SER A 19 -9.02 -9.44 -12.39
N TYR A 20 -9.64 -8.70 -11.49
CA TYR A 20 -9.56 -8.93 -10.06
C TYR A 20 -10.80 -9.71 -9.59
N SER A 21 -10.57 -10.86 -8.97
CA SER A 21 -11.62 -11.74 -8.44
C SER A 21 -11.58 -11.88 -6.91
N GLY A 22 -10.72 -11.12 -6.25
CA GLY A 22 -10.55 -11.16 -4.81
C GLY A 22 -11.66 -10.45 -4.04
N THR A 23 -11.66 -10.57 -2.73
CA THR A 23 -12.71 -10.07 -1.84
C THR A 23 -12.27 -8.88 -0.99
N TYR A 24 -10.98 -8.69 -0.75
CA TYR A 24 -10.48 -7.62 0.13
C TYR A 24 -10.75 -6.20 -0.40
N LEU A 25 -10.79 -6.02 -1.74
CA LEU A 25 -11.14 -4.74 -2.37
C LEU A 25 -12.61 -4.63 -2.81
N MET A 26 -13.51 -5.50 -2.33
CA MET A 26 -14.90 -5.52 -2.78
C MET A 26 -15.59 -4.15 -2.60
N PHE A 27 -15.45 -3.51 -1.45
CA PHE A 27 -16.03 -2.19 -1.18
C PHE A 27 -15.35 -1.09 -1.98
N ASP A 28 -14.02 -1.17 -2.15
CA ASP A 28 -13.26 -0.22 -2.96
C ASP A 28 -13.67 -0.29 -4.42
N THR A 29 -13.79 -1.48 -4.99
CA THR A 29 -14.21 -1.66 -6.39
C THR A 29 -15.64 -1.20 -6.62
N GLN A 30 -16.56 -1.45 -5.69
CA GLN A 30 -17.93 -0.91 -5.75
C GLN A 30 -17.94 0.62 -5.71
N ALA A 31 -17.13 1.24 -4.86
CA ALA A 31 -17.03 2.69 -4.79
C ALA A 31 -16.42 3.28 -6.07
N ILE A 32 -15.37 2.66 -6.62
CA ILE A 32 -14.75 3.06 -7.89
C ILE A 32 -15.76 3.04 -9.02
N ASP A 33 -16.59 2.02 -9.10
CA ASP A 33 -17.56 1.86 -10.19
C ASP A 33 -18.74 2.84 -10.10
N ASN A 34 -19.13 3.29 -8.90
CA ASN A 34 -20.36 4.02 -8.66
C ASN A 34 -20.21 5.48 -8.24
N VAL A 35 -18.99 5.96 -7.98
CA VAL A 35 -18.76 7.32 -7.47
C VAL A 35 -17.89 8.12 -8.45
N ASP A 36 -18.42 9.22 -8.95
CA ASP A 36 -17.80 10.05 -10.02
C ASP A 36 -16.40 10.54 -9.66
N ARG A 37 -16.13 10.89 -8.38
CA ARG A 37 -14.81 11.37 -7.94
C ARG A 37 -13.69 10.33 -8.13
N TYR A 38 -14.02 9.07 -8.42
CA TYR A 38 -13.04 8.00 -8.66
C TYR A 38 -12.83 7.68 -10.12
N GLU A 39 -13.21 8.58 -11.04
CA GLU A 39 -13.06 8.41 -12.49
C GLU A 39 -11.63 8.03 -12.89
N ILE A 40 -10.62 8.70 -12.33
CA ILE A 40 -9.19 8.40 -12.58
C ILE A 40 -8.84 6.96 -12.19
N ILE A 41 -9.33 6.49 -11.02
CA ILE A 41 -9.09 5.11 -10.60
C ILE A 41 -9.85 4.14 -11.49
N ARG A 42 -11.08 4.48 -11.89
CA ARG A 42 -11.90 3.64 -12.78
C ARG A 42 -11.20 3.42 -14.13
N GLN A 43 -10.58 4.46 -14.69
CA GLN A 43 -9.80 4.37 -15.94
C GLN A 43 -8.53 3.51 -15.80
N ASN A 44 -8.02 3.34 -14.57
CA ASN A 44 -6.83 2.56 -14.24
C ASN A 44 -7.15 1.40 -13.27
N LYS A 45 -8.37 0.84 -13.34
CA LYS A 45 -8.88 -0.11 -12.35
C LYS A 45 -8.02 -1.35 -12.24
N ASP A 46 -7.56 -1.91 -13.36
CA ASP A 46 -6.73 -3.11 -13.37
C ASP A 46 -5.36 -2.84 -12.71
N MET A 47 -4.78 -1.67 -12.93
CA MET A 47 -3.55 -1.27 -12.23
C MET A 47 -3.78 -1.10 -10.73
N PHE A 48 -4.90 -0.50 -10.33
CA PHE A 48 -5.28 -0.33 -8.93
C PHE A 48 -5.44 -1.69 -8.24
N THR A 49 -6.19 -2.61 -8.84
CA THR A 49 -6.45 -3.94 -8.27
C THR A 49 -5.22 -4.83 -8.30
N THR A 50 -4.37 -4.73 -9.34
CA THR A 50 -3.07 -5.41 -9.39
C THR A 50 -2.15 -4.95 -8.27
N LEU A 51 -2.16 -3.67 -7.91
CA LEU A 51 -1.31 -3.11 -6.86
C LEU A 51 -1.82 -3.46 -5.46
N TYR A 52 -3.11 -3.27 -5.20
CA TYR A 52 -3.68 -3.30 -3.85
C TYR A 52 -4.50 -4.55 -3.51
N GLY A 53 -4.88 -5.34 -4.51
CA GLY A 53 -5.58 -6.60 -4.30
C GLY A 53 -4.74 -7.59 -3.49
N GLU A 54 -5.41 -8.50 -2.79
CA GLU A 54 -4.75 -9.57 -2.06
C GLU A 54 -3.89 -10.44 -2.97
N LYS A 55 -2.82 -10.97 -2.43
CA LYS A 55 -1.88 -11.86 -3.12
C LYS A 55 -1.74 -13.16 -2.33
N SER A 56 -1.93 -14.30 -2.98
CA SER A 56 -1.63 -15.59 -2.37
C SER A 56 -0.15 -15.69 -2.02
N ILE A 57 0.14 -16.26 -0.86
CA ILE A 57 1.50 -16.44 -0.38
C ILE A 57 2.21 -17.50 -1.22
N THR A 58 3.46 -17.21 -1.57
CA THR A 58 4.33 -18.14 -2.31
C THR A 58 5.34 -18.84 -1.41
N ASP A 59 5.60 -18.28 -0.22
CA ASP A 59 6.52 -18.81 0.79
C ASP A 59 6.01 -18.46 2.19
N ASP A 60 5.45 -19.46 2.89
CA ASP A 60 4.89 -19.31 4.24
C ASP A 60 5.89 -18.82 5.28
N LYS A 61 7.19 -19.05 5.05
CA LYS A 61 8.25 -18.62 5.96
C LYS A 61 8.63 -17.15 5.75
N HIS A 62 8.30 -16.61 4.59
CA HIS A 62 8.67 -15.26 4.18
C HIS A 62 7.51 -14.57 3.48
N PRO A 63 6.35 -14.41 4.15
CA PRO A 63 5.18 -13.77 3.56
C PRO A 63 5.45 -12.33 3.11
N GLU A 64 6.41 -11.65 3.78
CA GLU A 64 6.83 -10.30 3.42
C GLU A 64 7.42 -10.18 2.01
N LYS A 65 7.91 -11.25 1.42
CA LYS A 65 8.44 -11.21 0.04
C LYS A 65 7.35 -11.12 -1.02
N THR A 66 6.18 -11.66 -0.73
CA THR A 66 5.09 -11.77 -1.72
C THR A 66 4.72 -10.44 -2.35
N PHE A 67 4.60 -9.37 -1.54
CA PHE A 67 4.28 -8.05 -2.07
C PHE A 67 5.43 -7.48 -2.93
N SER A 68 6.69 -7.64 -2.49
CA SER A 68 7.86 -7.20 -3.24
C SER A 68 8.00 -7.93 -4.58
N ASP A 69 7.73 -9.23 -4.59
CA ASP A 69 7.79 -10.05 -5.81
C ASP A 69 6.66 -9.65 -6.79
N ASN A 70 5.46 -9.37 -6.26
CA ASN A 70 4.35 -8.86 -7.06
C ASN A 70 4.68 -7.49 -7.68
N TRP A 71 5.25 -6.56 -6.92
CA TRP A 71 5.70 -5.26 -7.42
C TRP A 71 6.67 -5.42 -8.60
N LYS A 72 7.67 -6.30 -8.45
CA LYS A 72 8.66 -6.60 -9.49
C LYS A 72 8.05 -7.31 -10.69
N LYS A 73 7.18 -8.29 -10.45
CA LYS A 73 6.50 -9.09 -11.50
C LYS A 73 5.75 -8.20 -12.49
N TYR A 74 5.03 -7.20 -11.97
CA TYR A 74 4.25 -6.28 -12.82
C TYR A 74 5.03 -5.04 -13.24
N GLY A 75 6.28 -4.89 -12.79
CA GLY A 75 7.15 -3.78 -13.15
C GLY A 75 6.60 -2.43 -12.70
N PHE A 76 6.05 -2.36 -11.49
CA PHE A 76 5.60 -1.10 -10.92
C PHE A 76 6.77 -0.14 -10.73
N GLN A 77 6.56 1.12 -11.10
CA GLN A 77 7.54 2.20 -10.96
C GLN A 77 6.84 3.51 -10.61
N ILE A 78 7.50 4.34 -9.81
CA ILE A 78 7.09 5.72 -9.56
C ILE A 78 8.13 6.64 -10.18
N ASP A 79 7.72 7.42 -11.17
CA ASP A 79 8.58 8.36 -11.89
C ASP A 79 8.80 9.64 -11.07
N SER A 80 9.56 9.48 -9.99
CA SER A 80 9.92 10.58 -9.09
C SER A 80 11.15 10.25 -8.23
N ASP A 81 12.09 11.18 -8.16
CA ASP A 81 13.24 11.12 -7.25
C ASP A 81 12.88 11.50 -5.80
N ARG A 82 11.70 12.05 -5.58
CA ARG A 82 11.29 12.66 -4.31
C ARG A 82 10.06 12.05 -3.69
N ILE A 83 9.24 11.35 -4.46
CA ILE A 83 7.98 10.77 -3.98
C ILE A 83 8.09 9.27 -4.06
N SER A 84 7.72 8.59 -2.99
CA SER A 84 7.58 7.15 -2.97
C SER A 84 6.29 6.72 -2.27
N LEU A 85 5.81 5.53 -2.58
CA LEU A 85 4.64 4.91 -1.99
C LEU A 85 5.06 4.05 -0.80
N ILE A 86 4.53 4.38 0.38
CA ILE A 86 4.58 3.49 1.53
C ILE A 86 3.33 2.64 1.54
N SER A 87 3.51 1.32 1.56
CA SER A 87 2.42 0.34 1.70
C SER A 87 2.61 -0.43 2.99
N ILE A 88 1.51 -0.61 3.73
CA ILE A 88 1.46 -1.40 4.96
C ILE A 88 0.56 -2.59 4.68
N ALA A 89 1.13 -3.79 4.71
CA ALA A 89 0.41 -5.01 4.37
C ALA A 89 0.40 -6.00 5.54
N ILE A 90 -0.66 -6.80 5.59
CA ILE A 90 -0.93 -7.80 6.62
C ILE A 90 -1.05 -9.15 5.93
N TYR A 91 -0.47 -10.18 6.53
CA TYR A 91 -0.69 -11.57 6.13
C TYR A 91 -1.78 -12.19 6.99
N ASP A 92 -2.84 -12.65 6.36
CA ASP A 92 -3.92 -13.44 6.97
C ASP A 92 -3.70 -14.93 6.68
N PRO A 93 -3.38 -15.75 7.70
CA PRO A 93 -3.15 -17.18 7.52
C PRO A 93 -4.43 -17.97 7.20
N ASP A 94 -5.62 -17.46 7.50
CA ASP A 94 -6.87 -18.15 7.20
C ASP A 94 -7.21 -18.11 5.70
N SER A 95 -6.87 -17.03 5.04
CA SER A 95 -7.04 -16.86 3.59
C SER A 95 -5.79 -17.18 2.79
N ASP A 96 -4.66 -17.47 3.46
CA ASP A 96 -3.33 -17.65 2.87
C ASP A 96 -2.96 -16.50 1.92
N ALA A 97 -3.26 -15.28 2.34
CA ALA A 97 -3.08 -14.09 1.53
C ALA A 97 -2.44 -12.93 2.29
N ILE A 98 -1.64 -12.13 1.56
CA ILE A 98 -1.20 -10.82 2.02
C ILE A 98 -2.03 -9.74 1.33
N PHE A 99 -2.49 -8.76 2.07
CA PHE A 99 -3.27 -7.63 1.56
C PHE A 99 -2.77 -6.29 2.10
N VAL A 100 -3.00 -5.21 1.34
CA VAL A 100 -2.61 -3.87 1.74
C VAL A 100 -3.70 -3.24 2.60
N GLY A 101 -3.42 -3.06 3.88
CA GLY A 101 -4.35 -2.43 4.82
C GLY A 101 -4.28 -0.89 4.83
N HIS A 102 -3.12 -0.32 4.51
CA HIS A 102 -2.93 1.14 4.51
C HIS A 102 -1.85 1.59 3.53
N THR A 103 -1.98 2.83 3.03
CA THR A 103 -0.98 3.45 2.17
C THR A 103 -0.84 4.94 2.43
N GLY A 104 0.37 5.46 2.20
CA GLY A 104 0.68 6.89 2.20
C GLY A 104 1.83 7.22 1.26
N LEU A 105 2.08 8.50 1.06
CA LEU A 105 3.20 8.97 0.26
C LEU A 105 4.33 9.47 1.16
N LEU A 106 5.55 9.09 0.85
CA LEU A 106 6.75 9.62 1.49
C LEU A 106 7.41 10.62 0.55
N ILE A 107 7.48 11.88 0.98
CA ILE A 107 8.05 12.97 0.20
C ILE A 107 9.41 13.33 0.80
N LYS A 108 10.47 13.17 0.02
CA LYS A 108 11.86 13.45 0.40
C LYS A 108 12.18 14.94 0.28
N TYR A 109 12.68 15.51 1.36
CA TYR A 109 13.32 16.82 1.41
C TYR A 109 14.84 16.66 1.73
N SER A 110 15.59 17.74 1.65
CA SER A 110 17.04 17.69 1.88
C SER A 110 17.45 17.22 3.29
N ALA A 111 16.63 17.48 4.31
CA ALA A 111 16.96 17.21 5.70
C ALA A 111 15.90 16.35 6.44
N TYR A 112 14.82 15.98 5.78
CA TYR A 112 13.71 15.23 6.40
C TYR A 112 12.81 14.62 5.32
N TYR A 113 11.85 13.82 5.75
CA TYR A 113 10.74 13.33 4.92
C TYR A 113 9.40 13.82 5.49
N LEU A 114 8.42 13.98 4.61
CA LEU A 114 7.02 14.11 4.99
C LEU A 114 6.28 12.84 4.58
N PHE A 115 5.70 12.15 5.55
CA PHE A 115 4.76 11.06 5.29
C PHE A 115 3.36 11.63 5.23
N VAL A 116 2.74 11.59 4.05
CA VAL A 116 1.40 12.12 3.78
C VAL A 116 0.43 10.97 3.60
N GLU A 117 -0.60 10.94 4.43
CA GLU A 117 -1.57 9.86 4.44
C GLU A 117 -2.98 10.36 4.80
N LYS A 118 -3.94 9.48 4.66
CA LYS A 118 -5.30 9.67 5.16
C LYS A 118 -5.66 8.43 5.99
N ILE A 119 -5.71 8.59 7.32
CA ILE A 119 -5.87 7.46 8.25
C ILE A 119 -7.24 6.79 8.08
N ALA A 120 -8.29 7.57 7.91
CA ALA A 120 -9.61 7.06 7.60
C ALA A 120 -10.25 7.92 6.51
N PHE A 121 -11.21 7.38 5.80
CA PHE A 121 -11.75 8.05 4.62
C PHE A 121 -12.52 9.34 4.97
N GLU A 122 -13.06 9.48 6.18
CA GLU A 122 -13.71 10.70 6.68
C GLU A 122 -12.73 11.75 7.22
N GLN A 123 -11.50 11.34 7.54
CA GLN A 123 -10.51 12.23 8.14
C GLN A 123 -9.79 13.08 7.08
N PRO A 124 -9.25 14.25 7.47
CA PRO A 124 -8.40 15.01 6.57
C PRO A 124 -7.07 14.29 6.30
N TYR A 125 -6.34 14.78 5.29
CA TYR A 125 -4.96 14.40 5.10
C TYR A 125 -4.12 14.82 6.31
N GLN A 126 -3.16 13.95 6.66
CA GLN A 126 -2.14 14.23 7.66
C GLN A 126 -0.77 14.23 6.98
N ALA A 127 0.12 15.09 7.46
CA ALA A 127 1.52 15.10 7.07
C ALA A 127 2.38 14.98 8.33
N THR A 128 3.10 13.87 8.45
CA THR A 128 4.00 13.60 9.57
C THR A 128 5.44 13.83 9.11
N LYS A 129 6.19 14.69 9.79
CA LYS A 129 7.61 14.92 9.52
C LYS A 129 8.43 13.86 10.24
N VAL A 130 9.33 13.21 9.50
CA VAL A 130 10.27 12.22 10.02
C VAL A 130 11.69 12.45 9.47
N SER A 131 12.69 12.08 10.24
CA SER A 131 14.10 12.28 9.86
C SER A 131 14.62 11.14 8.96
N ASN A 132 14.09 9.94 9.12
CA ASN A 132 14.50 8.73 8.40
C ASN A 132 13.40 7.67 8.42
N MET A 133 13.65 6.51 7.80
CA MET A 133 12.71 5.40 7.73
C MET A 133 12.46 4.74 9.09
N ASP A 134 13.47 4.64 9.95
CA ASP A 134 13.31 4.02 11.27
C ASP A 134 12.33 4.83 12.13
N GLU A 135 12.44 6.16 12.13
CA GLU A 135 11.49 7.04 12.82
C GLU A 135 10.06 6.90 12.24
N LEU A 136 9.93 6.71 10.92
CA LEU A 136 8.63 6.43 10.33
C LEU A 136 8.05 5.11 10.87
N LEU A 137 8.84 4.03 10.90
CA LEU A 137 8.41 2.73 11.43
C LEU A 137 8.00 2.82 12.90
N ASP A 138 8.75 3.56 13.72
CA ASP A 138 8.44 3.79 15.12
C ASP A 138 7.08 4.51 15.28
N ILE A 139 6.84 5.57 14.51
CA ILE A 139 5.58 6.31 14.54
C ILE A 139 4.40 5.44 14.07
N LEU A 140 4.58 4.67 12.99
CA LEU A 140 3.54 3.77 12.49
C LEU A 140 3.22 2.66 13.51
N SER A 141 4.22 2.20 14.26
CA SER A 141 4.05 1.19 15.32
C SER A 141 3.19 1.69 16.50
N LEU A 142 3.07 3.00 16.69
CA LEU A 142 2.18 3.58 17.71
C LEU A 142 0.69 3.56 17.31
N ARG A 143 0.34 3.06 16.12
CA ARG A 143 -1.02 3.08 15.59
C ARG A 143 -1.69 1.70 15.69
N PRO A 144 -2.50 1.45 16.74
CA PRO A 144 -3.13 0.13 16.93
C PRO A 144 -3.98 -0.33 15.73
N GLY A 145 -4.57 0.61 15.00
CA GLY A 145 -5.41 0.31 13.83
C GLY A 145 -4.68 -0.30 12.62
N TYR A 146 -3.33 -0.33 12.65
CA TYR A 146 -2.55 -1.00 11.59
C TYR A 146 -2.24 -2.47 11.93
N PHE A 147 -2.48 -2.87 13.17
CA PHE A 147 -2.29 -4.26 13.57
C PHE A 147 -3.59 -5.02 13.37
N GLY A 148 -3.49 -6.15 12.71
CA GLY A 148 -4.58 -7.07 12.52
C GLY A 148 -4.89 -7.92 13.75
N GLU A 149 -5.57 -9.04 13.54
CA GLU A 149 -5.87 -10.01 14.58
C GLU A 149 -4.58 -10.68 15.10
N GLU A 150 -4.66 -11.34 16.26
CA GLU A 150 -3.50 -11.97 16.91
C GLU A 150 -2.83 -13.06 16.05
N LYS A 151 -3.62 -13.73 15.18
CA LYS A 151 -3.14 -14.77 14.27
C LYS A 151 -2.47 -14.23 13.00
N GLU A 152 -2.69 -12.95 12.68
CA GLU A 152 -2.13 -12.32 11.49
C GLU A 152 -0.67 -11.93 11.70
N ALA A 153 0.13 -11.99 10.65
CA ALA A 153 1.52 -11.60 10.66
C ALA A 153 1.75 -10.23 9.98
N GLY A 154 2.75 -9.52 10.44
CA GLY A 154 3.03 -8.15 10.02
C GLY A 154 2.66 -7.17 11.15
N PRO A 155 2.25 -5.92 10.85
CA PRO A 155 2.20 -5.32 9.50
C PRO A 155 3.58 -5.15 8.88
N PHE A 156 3.71 -5.56 7.63
CA PHE A 156 4.92 -5.40 6.83
C PHE A 156 4.89 -4.06 6.10
N VAL A 157 5.97 -3.31 6.15
CA VAL A 157 6.06 -1.98 5.52
C VAL A 157 6.96 -2.04 4.29
N TYR A 158 6.50 -1.44 3.21
CA TYR A 158 7.21 -1.38 1.93
C TYR A 158 7.35 0.07 1.47
N ASN A 159 8.48 0.36 0.82
CA ASN A 159 8.75 1.61 0.13
C ASN A 159 8.97 1.32 -1.36
N ASN A 160 8.05 1.74 -2.23
CA ASN A 160 8.05 1.39 -3.66
C ASN A 160 8.23 -0.12 -3.90
N GLY A 161 7.52 -0.94 -3.13
CA GLY A 161 7.60 -2.40 -3.22
C GLY A 161 8.78 -3.05 -2.49
N ASP A 162 9.80 -2.32 -2.10
CA ASP A 162 10.90 -2.86 -1.30
C ASP A 162 10.51 -2.95 0.18
N TYR A 163 10.67 -4.14 0.76
CA TYR A 163 10.42 -4.37 2.18
C TYR A 163 11.40 -3.57 3.03
N VAL A 164 10.90 -2.77 3.97
CA VAL A 164 11.70 -1.89 4.84
C VAL A 164 11.60 -2.24 6.32
N GLY A 165 10.65 -3.06 6.72
CA GLY A 165 10.52 -3.51 8.10
C GLY A 165 9.12 -4.01 8.47
N THR A 166 9.02 -4.56 9.68
CA THR A 166 7.75 -4.98 10.30
C THR A 166 7.46 -4.09 11.50
N LEU A 167 6.22 -3.61 11.60
CA LEU A 167 5.78 -2.82 12.76
C LEU A 167 5.76 -3.71 14.01
N LYS A 168 6.10 -3.13 15.15
CA LYS A 168 6.17 -3.82 16.45
C LYS A 168 5.08 -3.29 17.39
N LYS A 169 4.34 -4.22 18.02
CA LYS A 169 3.42 -3.88 19.14
C LYS A 169 4.20 -3.47 20.37
#